data_2aaeb81c861d5ebfb84b1fefdd04ba0f
#
_entry.id   2aaeb81c861d5ebfb84b1fefdd04ba0f
#
_cell.length_a   1.000
_cell.length_b   1.000
_cell.length_c   1.000
_cell.angle_alpha   90.00
_cell.angle_beta   90.00
_cell.angle_gamma   90.00
#
_symmetry.space_group_name_H-M   'P 1'
#
loop_
_entity.id
_entity.type
_entity.pdbx_description
1 polymer ?
#
loop_
_entity_poly.entity_id
_entity_poly.type
_entity_poly.pdbx_seq_one_letter_code
_entity_poly.pdbx_strand_id
1 'polypeptide(L)'
;MLRTSFSCIIPRLQKISSMKELEQVQAVVTKAGLYTHPYILSKLIAFSALSPLGSLAHAQDLFDESTKENAFICNTMIRAYVNSIFPIKGVYIYNHMIHMNVGSDHFSYNFVLKACGRVLKCVECDAFVVARKGAEVHGRVVKLGFDCDVYIQNSLVFMYAQCGFPRLARQVFDEMTERSVSSWNIMIMAYDQTNDFESADYLLELIPQKNVVSWNTLIARHVRLHDIEAARRVFQEMLERDAVSWNTMIAGYVQVKDYAEVLALFGEMQIAKVDATEVTFISILGACAETGALEIGRKIHESLKEKKYKVEGYLGNALVDMYAKCGNLSLAWEVFNELKMKPVSCWNAMIMGLAVHGYCEEALELFAAMELKLDEVMPNRITFIGVLIACSHKGLVEKGREYFNRMIKEYKVMPDIKHYGCMVDLLSRWGLLYDAFQVIKTMPLPPTAVLWRTLLGACRVHGNVELAEESFQQLAKLEVLSDGDYVLLSNIYAEAERWDDVERVRNEMLRIGLPKKLGSSNIEMR
;
A
#
# COMPACT_ATOMS: atom_id res chain seq x y z
N MET A 1 17.51 -40.53 -41.75
CA MET A 1 16.47 -39.56 -41.38
C MET A 1 15.58 -40.21 -40.35
N LEU A 2 15.78 -39.90 -39.06
CA LEU A 2 14.99 -40.44 -37.95
C LEU A 2 13.56 -39.86 -38.07
N ARG A 3 12.59 -40.68 -38.46
CA ARG A 3 11.15 -40.41 -38.26
C ARG A 3 10.92 -40.38 -36.77
N THR A 4 11.06 -39.21 -36.16
CA THR A 4 10.55 -38.96 -34.80
C THR A 4 9.04 -39.13 -34.89
N SER A 5 8.53 -40.29 -34.50
CA SER A 5 7.10 -40.56 -34.53
C SER A 5 6.38 -39.67 -33.54
N PHE A 6 5.18 -39.23 -33.84
CA PHE A 6 4.27 -38.46 -33.01
C PHE A 6 4.22 -39.00 -31.55
N SER A 7 4.29 -40.33 -31.38
CA SER A 7 4.34 -41.02 -30.10
C SER A 7 5.56 -40.68 -29.22
N CYS A 8 6.69 -40.26 -29.80
CA CYS A 8 7.87 -39.86 -29.02
C CYS A 8 7.83 -38.39 -28.53
N ILE A 9 7.05 -37.54 -29.19
CA ILE A 9 6.95 -36.10 -28.89
C ILE A 9 5.94 -35.84 -27.76
N ILE A 10 4.81 -36.57 -27.72
CA ILE A 10 3.75 -36.37 -26.73
C ILE A 10 4.24 -36.47 -25.27
N PRO A 11 5.02 -37.50 -24.86
CA PRO A 11 5.51 -37.60 -23.49
C PRO A 11 6.44 -36.44 -23.10
N ARG A 12 7.19 -35.91 -24.09
CA ARG A 12 8.06 -34.73 -23.84
C ARG A 12 7.25 -33.45 -23.65
N LEU A 13 6.20 -33.24 -24.46
CA LEU A 13 5.28 -32.11 -24.31
C LEU A 13 4.56 -32.09 -22.96
N GLN A 14 4.28 -33.25 -22.39
CA GLN A 14 3.62 -33.37 -21.08
C GLN A 14 4.56 -33.10 -19.88
N LYS A 15 5.86 -33.19 -20.07
CA LYS A 15 6.90 -33.06 -19.03
C LYS A 15 7.65 -31.76 -19.08
N ILE A 16 7.26 -30.81 -19.93
CA ILE A 16 7.92 -29.50 -20.03
C ILE A 16 7.80 -28.75 -18.70
N SER A 17 8.94 -28.41 -18.13
CA SER A 17 9.02 -27.70 -16.84
C SER A 17 9.74 -26.34 -16.94
N SER A 18 10.34 -26.02 -18.08
CA SER A 18 11.07 -24.76 -18.29
C SER A 18 11.00 -24.27 -19.74
N MET A 19 11.21 -22.97 -19.97
CA MET A 19 11.28 -22.40 -21.33
C MET A 19 12.38 -23.04 -22.17
N LYS A 20 13.54 -23.37 -21.59
CA LYS A 20 14.65 -24.04 -22.29
C LYS A 20 14.26 -25.42 -22.82
N GLU A 21 13.50 -26.18 -22.04
CA GLU A 21 12.97 -27.48 -22.49
C GLU A 21 11.92 -27.32 -23.59
N LEU A 22 11.06 -26.29 -23.46
CA LEU A 22 10.07 -25.96 -24.48
C LEU A 22 10.75 -25.66 -25.83
N GLU A 23 11.77 -24.82 -25.86
CA GLU A 23 12.54 -24.47 -27.06
C GLU A 23 13.20 -25.69 -27.68
N GLN A 24 13.74 -26.62 -26.88
CA GLN A 24 14.28 -27.88 -27.36
C GLN A 24 13.22 -28.75 -28.01
N VAL A 25 12.03 -28.86 -27.38
CA VAL A 25 10.92 -29.64 -27.95
C VAL A 25 10.40 -28.96 -29.21
N GLN A 26 10.30 -27.64 -29.24
CA GLN A 26 9.91 -26.88 -30.44
C GLN A 26 10.87 -27.12 -31.60
N ALA A 27 12.18 -27.10 -31.36
CA ALA A 27 13.18 -27.40 -32.39
C ALA A 27 13.03 -28.83 -32.97
N VAL A 28 12.70 -29.81 -32.11
CA VAL A 28 12.43 -31.19 -32.54
C VAL A 28 11.15 -31.26 -33.36
N VAL A 29 10.09 -30.60 -32.94
CA VAL A 29 8.79 -30.52 -33.61
C VAL A 29 8.93 -29.87 -34.99
N THR A 30 9.69 -28.78 -35.10
CA THR A 30 9.96 -28.10 -36.38
C THR A 30 10.74 -28.99 -37.33
N LYS A 31 11.81 -29.66 -36.87
CA LYS A 31 12.58 -30.62 -37.68
C LYS A 31 11.76 -31.80 -38.12
N ALA A 32 10.76 -32.23 -37.37
CA ALA A 32 9.85 -33.31 -37.71
C ALA A 32 8.73 -32.89 -38.69
N GLY A 33 8.60 -31.61 -39.03
CA GLY A 33 7.53 -31.06 -39.84
C GLY A 33 6.15 -31.08 -39.17
N LEU A 34 6.11 -31.15 -37.83
CA LEU A 34 4.87 -31.25 -37.04
C LEU A 34 4.47 -29.91 -36.37
N TYR A 35 5.13 -28.84 -36.77
CA TYR A 35 4.95 -27.51 -36.14
C TYR A 35 3.52 -26.97 -36.27
N THR A 36 2.86 -27.25 -37.41
CA THR A 36 1.48 -26.80 -37.64
C THR A 36 0.42 -27.75 -37.07
N HIS A 37 0.83 -28.86 -36.41
CA HIS A 37 -0.13 -29.81 -35.85
C HIS A 37 -0.91 -29.20 -34.70
N PRO A 38 -2.25 -29.08 -34.74
CA PRO A 38 -3.05 -28.31 -33.78
C PRO A 38 -2.84 -28.72 -32.31
N TYR A 39 -2.72 -30.02 -32.04
CA TYR A 39 -2.51 -30.52 -30.68
C TYR A 39 -1.14 -30.13 -30.13
N ILE A 40 -0.08 -30.23 -30.92
CA ILE A 40 1.28 -29.89 -30.49
C ILE A 40 1.37 -28.40 -30.24
N LEU A 41 0.90 -27.60 -31.19
CA LEU A 41 0.90 -26.14 -31.09
C LEU A 41 0.09 -25.66 -29.91
N SER A 42 -1.09 -26.25 -29.64
CA SER A 42 -1.91 -25.91 -28.47
C SER A 42 -1.20 -26.16 -27.15
N LYS A 43 -0.38 -27.22 -27.04
CA LYS A 43 0.40 -27.52 -25.84
C LYS A 43 1.58 -26.59 -25.67
N LEU A 44 2.30 -26.24 -26.74
CA LEU A 44 3.39 -25.25 -26.70
C LEU A 44 2.87 -23.88 -26.27
N ILE A 45 1.79 -23.40 -26.88
CA ILE A 45 1.15 -22.12 -26.51
C ILE A 45 0.62 -22.17 -25.10
N ALA A 46 -0.04 -23.25 -24.67
CA ALA A 46 -0.58 -23.36 -23.33
C ALA A 46 0.51 -23.26 -22.24
N PHE A 47 1.66 -23.91 -22.42
CA PHE A 47 2.76 -23.79 -21.49
C PHE A 47 3.35 -22.39 -21.51
N SER A 48 3.65 -21.84 -22.69
CA SER A 48 4.24 -20.49 -22.82
C SER A 48 3.33 -19.42 -22.26
N ALA A 49 2.01 -19.53 -22.45
CA ALA A 49 1.05 -18.49 -22.07
C ALA A 49 0.55 -18.58 -20.62
N LEU A 50 0.46 -19.80 -20.05
CA LEU A 50 -0.24 -20.03 -18.76
C LEU A 50 0.69 -20.52 -17.65
N SER A 51 1.89 -21.03 -17.95
CA SER A 51 2.84 -21.46 -16.91
C SER A 51 3.48 -20.25 -16.22
N PRO A 52 3.68 -20.28 -14.89
CA PRO A 52 4.47 -19.26 -14.19
C PRO A 52 5.90 -19.11 -14.73
N LEU A 53 6.45 -20.16 -15.33
CA LEU A 53 7.78 -20.21 -15.93
C LEU A 53 7.74 -19.97 -17.46
N GLY A 54 6.55 -19.66 -18.01
CA GLY A 54 6.34 -19.38 -19.42
C GLY A 54 6.68 -17.95 -19.83
N SER A 55 6.61 -17.68 -21.13
CA SER A 55 6.77 -16.35 -21.72
C SER A 55 5.58 -16.01 -22.60
N LEU A 56 4.81 -15.00 -22.21
CA LEU A 56 3.65 -14.55 -22.98
C LEU A 56 4.06 -13.96 -24.34
N ALA A 57 5.27 -13.35 -24.43
CA ALA A 57 5.81 -12.87 -25.69
C ALA A 57 6.06 -14.05 -26.67
N HIS A 58 6.71 -15.11 -26.19
CA HIS A 58 6.94 -16.32 -26.99
C HIS A 58 5.62 -17.02 -27.39
N ALA A 59 4.63 -17.02 -26.48
CA ALA A 59 3.28 -17.53 -26.81
C ALA A 59 2.62 -16.72 -27.92
N GLN A 60 2.82 -15.39 -27.95
CA GLN A 60 2.31 -14.51 -28.98
C GLN A 60 2.98 -14.82 -30.33
N ASP A 61 4.30 -15.00 -30.37
CA ASP A 61 5.01 -15.35 -31.59
C ASP A 61 4.48 -16.67 -32.18
N LEU A 62 4.31 -17.70 -31.34
CA LEU A 62 3.72 -18.99 -31.75
C LEU A 62 2.27 -18.84 -32.24
N PHE A 63 1.50 -17.96 -31.61
CA PHE A 63 0.12 -17.68 -32.00
C PHE A 63 0.05 -16.96 -33.34
N ASP A 64 0.94 -16.02 -33.60
CA ASP A 64 0.98 -15.25 -34.86
C ASP A 64 1.42 -16.07 -36.04
N GLU A 65 2.26 -17.10 -35.84
CA GLU A 65 2.64 -18.07 -36.82
C GLU A 65 1.57 -19.16 -37.08
N SER A 66 0.57 -19.26 -36.19
CA SER A 66 -0.52 -20.23 -36.31
C SER A 66 -1.59 -19.81 -37.32
N THR A 67 -2.39 -20.78 -37.80
CA THR A 67 -3.56 -20.50 -38.67
C THR A 67 -4.67 -19.72 -37.93
N LYS A 68 -4.60 -19.64 -36.59
CA LYS A 68 -5.58 -18.95 -35.72
C LYS A 68 -7.03 -19.44 -35.83
N GLU A 69 -7.23 -20.60 -36.44
CA GLU A 69 -8.56 -21.20 -36.68
C GLU A 69 -9.03 -22.13 -35.53
N ASN A 70 -8.21 -22.30 -34.50
CA ASN A 70 -8.50 -23.22 -33.39
C ASN A 70 -9.01 -22.44 -32.15
N ALA A 71 -10.27 -22.66 -31.81
CA ALA A 71 -10.92 -22.02 -30.67
C ALA A 71 -10.16 -22.25 -29.34
N PHE A 72 -9.60 -23.43 -29.09
CA PHE A 72 -8.83 -23.73 -27.90
C PHE A 72 -7.57 -22.84 -27.79
N ILE A 73 -6.85 -22.66 -28.89
CA ILE A 73 -5.64 -21.82 -28.96
C ILE A 73 -6.03 -20.36 -28.68
N CYS A 74 -7.07 -19.86 -29.35
CA CYS A 74 -7.58 -18.52 -29.15
C CYS A 74 -8.02 -18.30 -27.69
N ASN A 75 -8.80 -19.23 -27.12
CA ASN A 75 -9.23 -19.17 -25.72
C ASN A 75 -8.07 -19.18 -24.73
N THR A 76 -7.01 -19.97 -25.02
CA THR A 76 -5.79 -20.00 -24.21
C THR A 76 -5.09 -18.65 -24.20
N MET A 77 -4.97 -18.00 -25.35
CA MET A 77 -4.37 -16.68 -25.49
C MET A 77 -5.23 -15.59 -24.84
N ILE A 78 -6.57 -15.62 -25.04
CA ILE A 78 -7.48 -14.69 -24.36
C ILE A 78 -7.32 -14.82 -22.84
N ARG A 79 -7.34 -16.04 -22.30
CA ARG A 79 -7.14 -16.30 -20.87
C ARG A 79 -5.80 -15.78 -20.36
N ALA A 80 -4.72 -15.94 -21.11
CA ALA A 80 -3.41 -15.44 -20.75
C ALA A 80 -3.38 -13.90 -20.69
N TYR A 81 -3.96 -13.25 -21.70
CA TYR A 81 -4.04 -11.79 -21.72
C TYR A 81 -4.96 -11.21 -20.64
N VAL A 82 -6.05 -11.89 -20.30
CA VAL A 82 -6.92 -11.50 -19.16
C VAL A 82 -6.10 -11.38 -17.87
N ASN A 83 -5.10 -12.23 -17.66
CA ASN A 83 -4.27 -12.25 -16.46
C ASN A 83 -2.97 -11.43 -16.59
N SER A 84 -2.76 -10.76 -17.72
CA SER A 84 -1.60 -9.90 -17.98
C SER A 84 -1.94 -8.42 -17.77
N ILE A 85 -0.94 -7.56 -17.97
CA ILE A 85 -1.09 -6.10 -18.00
C ILE A 85 -1.75 -5.58 -19.29
N PHE A 86 -2.04 -6.46 -20.27
CA PHE A 86 -2.61 -6.09 -21.57
C PHE A 86 -3.92 -6.84 -21.89
N PRO A 87 -4.96 -6.76 -21.04
CA PRO A 87 -6.21 -7.52 -21.26
C PRO A 87 -6.94 -7.13 -22.54
N ILE A 88 -6.72 -5.93 -23.08
CA ILE A 88 -7.29 -5.46 -24.35
C ILE A 88 -6.91 -6.37 -25.53
N LYS A 89 -5.72 -6.98 -25.53
CA LYS A 89 -5.31 -7.93 -26.56
C LYS A 89 -6.21 -9.17 -26.60
N GLY A 90 -6.73 -9.60 -25.45
CA GLY A 90 -7.73 -10.67 -25.38
C GLY A 90 -9.02 -10.32 -26.13
N VAL A 91 -9.47 -9.06 -26.03
CA VAL A 91 -10.64 -8.58 -26.79
C VAL A 91 -10.35 -8.56 -28.30
N TYR A 92 -9.15 -8.19 -28.72
CA TYR A 92 -8.75 -8.22 -30.14
C TYR A 92 -8.72 -9.65 -30.70
N ILE A 93 -8.20 -10.61 -29.94
CA ILE A 93 -8.22 -12.04 -30.35
C ILE A 93 -9.66 -12.54 -30.49
N TYR A 94 -10.54 -12.21 -29.56
CA TYR A 94 -11.96 -12.55 -29.68
C TYR A 94 -12.61 -11.92 -30.92
N ASN A 95 -12.34 -10.65 -31.23
CA ASN A 95 -12.84 -10.00 -32.44
C ASN A 95 -12.34 -10.71 -33.70
N HIS A 96 -11.06 -11.13 -33.69
CA HIS A 96 -10.48 -11.93 -34.78
C HIS A 96 -11.19 -13.28 -34.95
N MET A 97 -11.46 -14.01 -33.83
CA MET A 97 -12.25 -15.27 -33.88
C MET A 97 -13.60 -15.06 -34.57
N ILE A 98 -14.31 -14.01 -34.21
CA ILE A 98 -15.61 -13.69 -34.80
C ILE A 98 -15.48 -13.38 -36.30
N HIS A 99 -14.47 -12.57 -36.68
CA HIS A 99 -14.24 -12.19 -38.08
C HIS A 99 -13.88 -13.41 -38.98
N MET A 100 -13.07 -14.31 -38.43
CA MET A 100 -12.65 -15.56 -39.13
C MET A 100 -13.68 -16.68 -39.01
N ASN A 101 -14.84 -16.42 -38.42
CA ASN A 101 -15.90 -17.40 -38.18
C ASN A 101 -15.43 -18.64 -37.40
N VAL A 102 -14.46 -18.49 -36.51
CA VAL A 102 -14.03 -19.53 -35.58
C VAL A 102 -15.11 -19.72 -34.53
N GLY A 103 -15.59 -20.94 -34.33
CA GLY A 103 -16.65 -21.23 -33.37
C GLY A 103 -16.28 -20.81 -31.97
N SER A 104 -17.10 -19.94 -31.37
CA SER A 104 -16.97 -19.48 -29.97
C SER A 104 -17.77 -20.37 -29.05
N ASP A 105 -17.22 -20.73 -27.91
CA ASP A 105 -17.82 -21.56 -26.86
C ASP A 105 -18.01 -20.77 -25.54
N HIS A 106 -18.56 -21.41 -24.53
CA HIS A 106 -18.76 -20.82 -23.21
C HIS A 106 -17.46 -20.28 -22.59
N PHE A 107 -16.29 -20.89 -22.87
CA PHE A 107 -14.99 -20.38 -22.40
C PHE A 107 -14.61 -19.06 -23.11
N SER A 108 -14.87 -18.97 -24.43
CA SER A 108 -14.61 -17.76 -25.21
C SER A 108 -15.36 -16.57 -24.62
N TYR A 109 -16.67 -16.74 -24.34
CA TYR A 109 -17.51 -15.69 -23.77
C TYR A 109 -17.08 -15.32 -22.36
N ASN A 110 -16.82 -16.30 -21.50
CA ASN A 110 -16.34 -16.07 -20.13
C ASN A 110 -15.03 -15.25 -20.12
N PHE A 111 -14.06 -15.63 -20.94
CA PHE A 111 -12.75 -14.97 -20.94
C PHE A 111 -12.83 -13.56 -21.55
N VAL A 112 -13.55 -13.34 -22.65
CA VAL A 112 -13.66 -12.01 -23.24
C VAL A 112 -14.41 -11.03 -22.32
N LEU A 113 -15.46 -11.47 -21.63
CA LEU A 113 -16.15 -10.63 -20.65
C LEU A 113 -15.24 -10.24 -19.48
N LYS A 114 -14.43 -11.17 -18.98
CA LYS A 114 -13.40 -10.87 -17.99
C LYS A 114 -12.33 -9.92 -18.52
N ALA A 115 -11.93 -10.08 -19.79
CA ALA A 115 -11.01 -9.14 -20.43
C ALA A 115 -11.61 -7.73 -20.44
N CYS A 116 -12.85 -7.57 -20.90
CA CYS A 116 -13.54 -6.29 -20.89
C CYS A 116 -13.54 -5.65 -19.49
N GLY A 117 -13.92 -6.39 -18.45
CA GLY A 117 -13.93 -5.85 -17.08
C GLY A 117 -12.54 -5.46 -16.54
N ARG A 118 -11.46 -6.05 -17.03
CA ARG A 118 -10.08 -5.75 -16.58
C ARG A 118 -9.38 -4.64 -17.36
N VAL A 119 -9.80 -4.35 -18.59
CA VAL A 119 -9.19 -3.30 -19.44
C VAL A 119 -9.13 -1.96 -18.73
N LEU A 120 -10.17 -1.56 -18.02
CA LEU A 120 -10.26 -0.27 -17.33
C LEU A 120 -9.25 -0.08 -16.19
N LYS A 121 -8.69 -1.17 -15.67
CA LYS A 121 -7.65 -1.11 -14.62
C LYS A 121 -6.24 -0.90 -15.18
N CYS A 122 -6.04 -1.16 -16.46
CA CYS A 122 -4.70 -1.25 -17.05
C CYS A 122 -4.42 -0.18 -18.12
N VAL A 123 -5.46 0.44 -18.68
CA VAL A 123 -5.33 1.42 -19.78
C VAL A 123 -6.39 2.51 -19.57
N GLU A 124 -6.06 3.75 -19.88
CA GLU A 124 -7.02 4.87 -19.96
C GLU A 124 -7.96 4.67 -21.17
N CYS A 125 -8.85 3.69 -21.06
CA CYS A 125 -9.90 3.43 -22.06
C CYS A 125 -11.21 4.00 -21.55
N ASP A 126 -12.02 4.55 -22.47
CA ASP A 126 -13.37 4.97 -22.16
C ASP A 126 -14.22 3.76 -21.71
N ALA A 127 -14.71 3.82 -20.48
CA ALA A 127 -15.56 2.79 -19.87
C ALA A 127 -16.79 2.48 -20.73
N PHE A 128 -17.35 3.48 -21.40
CA PHE A 128 -18.51 3.33 -22.27
C PHE A 128 -18.20 2.47 -23.50
N VAL A 129 -17.02 2.62 -24.11
CA VAL A 129 -16.59 1.82 -25.27
C VAL A 129 -16.45 0.36 -24.87
N VAL A 130 -15.84 0.11 -23.72
CA VAL A 130 -15.65 -1.25 -23.19
C VAL A 130 -17.01 -1.89 -22.83
N ALA A 131 -17.88 -1.16 -22.16
CA ALA A 131 -19.22 -1.62 -21.81
C ALA A 131 -20.08 -1.93 -23.04
N ARG A 132 -19.97 -1.11 -24.12
CA ARG A 132 -20.65 -1.38 -25.40
C ARG A 132 -20.17 -2.68 -26.03
N LYS A 133 -18.86 -2.98 -25.97
CA LYS A 133 -18.33 -4.27 -26.43
C LYS A 133 -18.85 -5.42 -25.58
N GLY A 134 -18.85 -5.26 -24.26
CA GLY A 134 -19.44 -6.23 -23.34
C GLY A 134 -20.93 -6.48 -23.60
N ALA A 135 -21.71 -5.46 -23.91
CA ALA A 135 -23.12 -5.57 -24.27
C ALA A 135 -23.33 -6.31 -25.62
N GLU A 136 -22.44 -6.09 -26.61
CA GLU A 136 -22.44 -6.88 -27.86
C GLU A 136 -22.24 -8.37 -27.58
N VAL A 137 -21.27 -8.70 -26.70
CA VAL A 137 -21.01 -10.09 -26.28
C VAL A 137 -22.21 -10.65 -25.52
N HIS A 138 -22.82 -9.87 -24.63
CA HIS A 138 -24.04 -10.25 -23.90
C HIS A 138 -25.18 -10.62 -24.86
N GLY A 139 -25.47 -9.78 -25.85
CA GLY A 139 -26.49 -10.07 -26.86
C GLY A 139 -26.20 -11.37 -27.66
N ARG A 140 -24.95 -11.70 -27.91
CA ARG A 140 -24.55 -12.97 -28.54
C ARG A 140 -24.76 -14.17 -27.61
N VAL A 141 -24.40 -14.02 -26.32
CA VAL A 141 -24.61 -15.04 -25.28
C VAL A 141 -26.09 -15.42 -25.20
N VAL A 142 -26.99 -14.43 -25.13
CA VAL A 142 -28.45 -14.65 -25.10
C VAL A 142 -28.92 -15.32 -26.41
N LYS A 143 -28.49 -14.80 -27.57
CA LYS A 143 -28.90 -15.35 -28.87
C LYS A 143 -28.50 -16.82 -29.07
N LEU A 144 -27.42 -17.26 -28.46
CA LEU A 144 -26.88 -18.62 -28.59
C LEU A 144 -27.29 -19.55 -27.44
N GLY A 145 -28.08 -19.05 -26.47
CA GLY A 145 -28.59 -19.85 -25.35
C GLY A 145 -27.56 -20.18 -24.26
N PHE A 146 -26.53 -19.34 -24.11
CA PHE A 146 -25.54 -19.47 -23.03
C PHE A 146 -25.88 -18.58 -21.81
N ASP A 147 -27.01 -17.94 -21.81
CA ASP A 147 -27.49 -17.02 -20.78
C ASP A 147 -27.80 -17.70 -19.43
N CYS A 148 -27.98 -19.03 -19.40
CA CYS A 148 -28.16 -19.80 -18.17
C CYS A 148 -26.85 -20.28 -17.52
N ASP A 149 -25.69 -20.07 -18.16
CA ASP A 149 -24.39 -20.48 -17.59
C ASP A 149 -23.94 -19.54 -16.47
N VAL A 150 -23.87 -20.05 -15.24
CA VAL A 150 -23.49 -19.27 -14.04
C VAL A 150 -22.12 -18.59 -14.17
N TYR A 151 -21.16 -19.23 -14.86
CA TYR A 151 -19.82 -18.64 -15.06
C TYR A 151 -19.85 -17.45 -16.02
N ILE A 152 -20.69 -17.53 -17.07
CA ILE A 152 -20.88 -16.44 -18.01
C ILE A 152 -21.67 -15.30 -17.34
N GLN A 153 -22.74 -15.63 -16.62
CA GLN A 153 -23.52 -14.65 -15.85
C GLN A 153 -22.65 -13.89 -14.84
N ASN A 154 -21.80 -14.62 -14.09
CA ASN A 154 -20.84 -13.99 -13.17
C ASN A 154 -19.86 -13.06 -13.90
N SER A 155 -19.45 -13.42 -15.10
CA SER A 155 -18.54 -12.59 -15.90
C SER A 155 -19.23 -11.38 -16.49
N LEU A 156 -20.53 -11.46 -16.80
CA LEU A 156 -21.37 -10.31 -17.18
C LEU A 156 -21.56 -9.36 -16.01
N VAL A 157 -21.93 -9.87 -14.83
CA VAL A 157 -22.05 -9.05 -13.61
C VAL A 157 -20.74 -8.34 -13.32
N PHE A 158 -19.61 -9.07 -13.35
CA PHE A 158 -18.28 -8.49 -13.14
C PHE A 158 -17.95 -7.41 -14.18
N MET A 159 -18.20 -7.67 -15.45
CA MET A 159 -17.92 -6.71 -16.54
C MET A 159 -18.72 -5.42 -16.38
N TYR A 160 -20.03 -5.51 -16.17
CA TYR A 160 -20.87 -4.32 -15.98
C TYR A 160 -20.50 -3.55 -14.71
N ALA A 161 -20.19 -4.25 -13.62
CA ALA A 161 -19.72 -3.65 -12.38
C ALA A 161 -18.43 -2.84 -12.58
N GLN A 162 -17.43 -3.45 -13.21
CA GLN A 162 -16.14 -2.79 -13.45
C GLN A 162 -16.25 -1.61 -14.44
N CYS A 163 -17.21 -1.64 -15.37
CA CYS A 163 -17.50 -0.53 -16.28
C CYS A 163 -18.30 0.62 -15.63
N GLY A 164 -18.66 0.52 -14.35
CA GLY A 164 -19.43 1.57 -13.66
C GLY A 164 -20.93 1.54 -13.93
N PHE A 165 -21.47 0.39 -14.34
CA PHE A 165 -22.90 0.19 -14.58
C PHE A 165 -23.52 -0.81 -13.57
N PRO A 166 -23.59 -0.47 -12.26
CA PRO A 166 -24.07 -1.39 -11.23
C PRO A 166 -25.53 -1.80 -11.41
N ARG A 167 -26.36 -0.94 -12.03
CA ARG A 167 -27.76 -1.25 -12.33
C ARG A 167 -27.89 -2.39 -13.35
N LEU A 168 -27.06 -2.39 -14.40
CA LEU A 168 -27.05 -3.48 -15.38
C LEU A 168 -26.47 -4.76 -14.78
N ALA A 169 -25.42 -4.64 -13.96
CA ALA A 169 -24.88 -5.76 -13.19
C ALA A 169 -25.97 -6.38 -12.29
N ARG A 170 -26.74 -5.54 -11.60
CA ARG A 170 -27.86 -5.97 -10.75
C ARG A 170 -28.96 -6.67 -11.55
N GLN A 171 -29.33 -6.15 -12.71
CA GLN A 171 -30.33 -6.79 -13.56
C GLN A 171 -29.91 -8.21 -13.95
N VAL A 172 -28.68 -8.39 -14.44
CA VAL A 172 -28.16 -9.73 -14.76
C VAL A 172 -28.15 -10.64 -13.53
N PHE A 173 -27.74 -10.09 -12.37
CA PHE A 173 -27.72 -10.84 -11.11
C PHE A 173 -29.13 -11.29 -10.69
N ASP A 174 -30.15 -10.44 -10.85
CA ASP A 174 -31.55 -10.77 -10.48
C ASP A 174 -32.17 -11.79 -11.43
N GLU A 175 -31.78 -11.80 -12.71
CA GLU A 175 -32.20 -12.77 -13.72
C GLU A 175 -31.54 -14.17 -13.53
N MET A 176 -30.47 -14.29 -12.70
CA MET A 176 -29.84 -15.57 -12.43
C MET A 176 -30.77 -16.55 -11.71
N THR A 177 -30.95 -17.74 -12.28
CA THR A 177 -31.71 -18.83 -11.65
C THR A 177 -30.98 -19.45 -10.48
N GLU A 178 -29.65 -19.60 -10.60
CA GLU A 178 -28.77 -20.10 -9.55
C GLU A 178 -27.69 -19.08 -9.25
N ARG A 179 -27.52 -18.73 -7.98
CA ARG A 179 -26.49 -17.78 -7.53
C ARG A 179 -25.47 -18.51 -6.67
N SER A 180 -24.24 -18.57 -7.16
CA SER A 180 -23.09 -19.02 -6.38
C SER A 180 -22.66 -17.94 -5.38
N VAL A 181 -21.90 -18.32 -4.35
CA VAL A 181 -21.30 -17.33 -3.43
C VAL A 181 -20.44 -16.31 -4.21
N SER A 182 -19.81 -16.72 -5.31
CA SER A 182 -19.08 -15.80 -6.18
C SER A 182 -19.98 -14.75 -6.82
N SER A 183 -21.23 -15.11 -7.21
CA SER A 183 -22.20 -14.17 -7.78
C SER A 183 -22.52 -13.06 -6.79
N TRP A 184 -22.81 -13.42 -5.55
CA TRP A 184 -23.06 -12.49 -4.45
C TRP A 184 -21.88 -11.57 -4.20
N ASN A 185 -20.67 -12.14 -4.04
CA ASN A 185 -19.45 -11.36 -3.77
C ASN A 185 -19.11 -10.37 -4.88
N ILE A 186 -19.31 -10.73 -6.16
CA ILE A 186 -19.10 -9.82 -7.29
C ILE A 186 -20.06 -8.63 -7.22
N MET A 187 -21.34 -8.89 -6.90
CA MET A 187 -22.35 -7.84 -6.84
C MET A 187 -22.15 -6.91 -5.65
N ILE A 188 -21.78 -7.45 -4.49
CA ILE A 188 -21.42 -6.68 -3.29
C ILE A 188 -20.22 -5.77 -3.60
N MET A 189 -19.17 -6.32 -4.22
CA MET A 189 -18.01 -5.53 -4.62
C MET A 189 -18.38 -4.43 -5.63
N ALA A 190 -19.37 -4.66 -6.50
CA ALA A 190 -19.87 -3.64 -7.42
C ALA A 190 -20.49 -2.46 -6.68
N TYR A 191 -21.33 -2.72 -5.69
CA TYR A 191 -21.94 -1.68 -4.87
C TYR A 191 -20.92 -0.95 -4.00
N ASP A 192 -19.95 -1.67 -3.43
CA ASP A 192 -18.85 -1.06 -2.68
C ASP A 192 -18.03 -0.07 -3.53
N GLN A 193 -17.77 -0.39 -4.81
CA GLN A 193 -17.03 0.49 -5.72
C GLN A 193 -17.80 1.77 -6.08
N THR A 194 -19.11 1.74 -6.01
CA THR A 194 -19.98 2.89 -6.27
C THR A 194 -20.41 3.62 -4.99
N ASN A 195 -19.87 3.23 -3.83
CA ASN A 195 -20.23 3.73 -2.50
C ASN A 195 -21.73 3.56 -2.15
N ASP A 196 -22.41 2.62 -2.79
CA ASP A 196 -23.77 2.23 -2.44
C ASP A 196 -23.75 1.14 -1.34
N PHE A 197 -23.43 1.59 -0.15
CA PHE A 197 -23.22 0.71 0.99
C PHE A 197 -24.51 0.05 1.48
N GLU A 198 -25.65 0.70 1.33
CA GLU A 198 -26.94 0.15 1.73
C GLU A 198 -27.31 -1.09 0.90
N SER A 199 -27.14 -1.00 -0.42
CA SER A 199 -27.38 -2.13 -1.32
C SER A 199 -26.39 -3.26 -1.09
N ALA A 200 -25.14 -2.95 -0.75
CA ALA A 200 -24.12 -3.96 -0.42
C ALA A 200 -24.48 -4.71 0.87
N ASP A 201 -24.92 -4.00 1.93
CA ASP A 201 -25.37 -4.60 3.19
C ASP A 201 -26.55 -5.52 3.00
N TYR A 202 -27.54 -5.04 2.28
CA TYR A 202 -28.72 -5.83 1.97
C TYR A 202 -28.37 -7.16 1.29
N LEU A 203 -27.43 -7.13 0.33
CA LEU A 203 -26.98 -8.36 -0.32
C LEU A 203 -26.18 -9.27 0.60
N LEU A 204 -25.36 -8.71 1.49
CA LEU A 204 -24.58 -9.47 2.47
C LEU A 204 -25.47 -10.24 3.46
N GLU A 205 -26.61 -9.65 3.87
CA GLU A 205 -27.58 -10.31 4.71
C GLU A 205 -28.28 -11.47 3.98
N LEU A 206 -28.54 -11.32 2.69
CA LEU A 206 -29.21 -12.32 1.86
C LEU A 206 -28.35 -13.52 1.47
N ILE A 207 -27.02 -13.50 1.67
CA ILE A 207 -26.17 -14.64 1.35
C ILE A 207 -26.54 -15.84 2.24
N PRO A 208 -27.01 -16.96 1.65
CA PRO A 208 -27.47 -18.12 2.44
C PRO A 208 -26.35 -18.77 3.25
N GLN A 209 -25.15 -18.82 2.69
CA GLN A 209 -23.94 -19.35 3.35
C GLN A 209 -22.74 -18.45 3.01
N LYS A 210 -22.27 -17.70 4.01
CA LYS A 210 -21.08 -16.87 3.85
C LYS A 210 -19.84 -17.75 3.86
N ASN A 211 -18.97 -17.59 2.85
CA ASN A 211 -17.63 -18.18 2.86
C ASN A 211 -16.59 -17.18 3.39
N VAL A 212 -15.35 -17.61 3.56
CA VAL A 212 -14.24 -16.76 4.04
C VAL A 212 -14.10 -15.47 3.22
N VAL A 213 -14.31 -15.54 1.91
CA VAL A 213 -14.22 -14.33 1.02
C VAL A 213 -15.34 -13.33 1.34
N SER A 214 -16.58 -13.79 1.57
CA SER A 214 -17.70 -12.93 1.96
C SER A 214 -17.44 -12.24 3.30
N TRP A 215 -16.93 -12.98 4.28
CA TRP A 215 -16.56 -12.44 5.58
C TRP A 215 -15.41 -11.43 5.46
N ASN A 216 -14.36 -11.73 4.69
CA ASN A 216 -13.26 -10.81 4.46
C ASN A 216 -13.71 -9.51 3.77
N THR A 217 -14.69 -9.59 2.86
CA THR A 217 -15.28 -8.41 2.21
C THR A 217 -16.01 -7.53 3.22
N LEU A 218 -16.77 -8.14 4.15
CA LEU A 218 -17.43 -7.44 5.26
C LEU A 218 -16.43 -6.71 6.16
N ILE A 219 -15.39 -7.42 6.60
CA ILE A 219 -14.35 -6.84 7.45
C ILE A 219 -13.69 -5.64 6.74
N ALA A 220 -13.23 -5.85 5.50
CA ALA A 220 -12.57 -4.80 4.72
C ALA A 220 -13.47 -3.56 4.53
N ARG A 221 -14.77 -3.76 4.44
CA ARG A 221 -15.74 -2.68 4.34
C ARG A 221 -15.85 -1.88 5.64
N HIS A 222 -16.04 -2.54 6.80
CA HIS A 222 -16.09 -1.86 8.09
C HIS A 222 -14.78 -1.11 8.38
N VAL A 223 -13.63 -1.69 8.00
CA VAL A 223 -12.32 -1.02 8.08
C VAL A 223 -12.31 0.26 7.23
N ARG A 224 -12.81 0.24 6.00
CA ARG A 224 -12.90 1.44 5.14
C ARG A 224 -13.83 2.52 5.69
N LEU A 225 -14.89 2.13 6.38
CA LEU A 225 -15.80 3.04 7.07
C LEU A 225 -15.26 3.54 8.43
N HIS A 226 -14.03 3.18 8.78
CA HIS A 226 -13.42 3.48 10.08
C HIS A 226 -14.18 2.92 11.30
N ASP A 227 -15.08 1.95 11.08
CA ASP A 227 -15.79 1.24 12.15
C ASP A 227 -15.05 -0.06 12.52
N ILE A 228 -13.93 0.10 13.24
CA ILE A 228 -13.07 -1.01 13.60
C ILE A 228 -13.75 -1.99 14.57
N GLU A 229 -14.67 -1.48 15.41
CA GLU A 229 -15.42 -2.29 16.35
C GLU A 229 -16.40 -3.25 15.63
N ALA A 230 -17.10 -2.76 14.61
CA ALA A 230 -17.94 -3.63 13.78
C ALA A 230 -17.09 -4.63 13.00
N ALA A 231 -15.93 -4.21 12.46
CA ALA A 231 -14.99 -5.13 11.80
C ALA A 231 -14.55 -6.26 12.75
N ARG A 232 -14.22 -5.92 14.01
CA ARG A 232 -13.81 -6.91 15.02
C ARG A 232 -14.94 -7.90 15.37
N ARG A 233 -16.18 -7.43 15.52
CA ARG A 233 -17.35 -8.30 15.75
C ARG A 233 -17.52 -9.30 14.60
N VAL A 234 -17.51 -8.80 13.35
CA VAL A 234 -17.61 -9.66 12.16
C VAL A 234 -16.48 -10.69 12.11
N PHE A 235 -15.25 -10.27 12.43
CA PHE A 235 -14.10 -11.17 12.48
C PHE A 235 -14.27 -12.26 13.54
N GLN A 236 -14.85 -11.93 14.70
CA GLN A 236 -15.11 -12.91 15.77
C GLN A 236 -16.18 -13.92 15.40
N GLU A 237 -17.18 -13.56 14.60
CA GLU A 237 -18.23 -14.46 14.11
C GLU A 237 -17.73 -15.49 13.08
N MET A 238 -16.56 -15.26 12.46
CA MET A 238 -15.99 -16.20 11.49
C MET A 238 -15.62 -17.52 12.15
N LEU A 239 -16.11 -18.63 11.61
CA LEU A 239 -15.74 -19.99 12.05
C LEU A 239 -14.32 -20.35 11.61
N GLU A 240 -13.95 -19.99 10.39
CA GLU A 240 -12.63 -20.24 9.82
C GLU A 240 -12.01 -18.90 9.38
N ARG A 241 -10.74 -18.69 9.72
CA ARG A 241 -10.00 -17.47 9.39
C ARG A 241 -8.75 -17.84 8.64
N ASP A 242 -8.57 -17.29 7.44
CA ASP A 242 -7.35 -17.42 6.64
C ASP A 242 -6.39 -16.23 6.87
N ALA A 243 -5.21 -16.30 6.27
CA ALA A 243 -4.24 -15.21 6.37
C ALA A 243 -4.80 -13.85 5.88
N VAL A 244 -5.76 -13.85 4.94
CA VAL A 244 -6.38 -12.63 4.43
C VAL A 244 -7.28 -12.01 5.49
N SER A 245 -8.04 -12.84 6.23
CA SER A 245 -8.89 -12.37 7.34
C SER A 245 -8.07 -11.65 8.41
N TRP A 246 -6.97 -12.28 8.85
CA TRP A 246 -6.05 -11.69 9.82
C TRP A 246 -5.42 -10.41 9.31
N ASN A 247 -4.89 -10.42 8.10
CA ASN A 247 -4.24 -9.25 7.51
C ASN A 247 -5.21 -8.07 7.33
N THR A 248 -6.48 -8.34 7.00
CA THR A 248 -7.49 -7.28 6.85
C THR A 248 -7.78 -6.61 8.20
N MET A 249 -7.91 -7.38 9.28
CA MET A 249 -8.06 -6.82 10.63
C MET A 249 -6.83 -6.06 11.10
N ILE A 250 -5.63 -6.65 10.92
CA ILE A 250 -4.35 -5.99 11.23
C ILE A 250 -4.24 -4.65 10.50
N ALA A 251 -4.55 -4.61 9.19
CA ALA A 251 -4.55 -3.37 8.42
C ALA A 251 -5.55 -2.34 8.96
N GLY A 252 -6.71 -2.78 9.42
CA GLY A 252 -7.71 -1.94 10.07
C GLY A 252 -7.18 -1.25 11.33
N TYR A 253 -6.56 -2.01 12.23
CA TYR A 253 -5.97 -1.45 13.44
C TYR A 253 -4.74 -0.58 13.16
N VAL A 254 -3.93 -0.91 12.15
CA VAL A 254 -2.84 -0.01 11.68
C VAL A 254 -3.42 1.34 11.21
N GLN A 255 -4.54 1.34 10.51
CA GLN A 255 -5.17 2.56 10.00
C GLN A 255 -5.67 3.48 11.13
N VAL A 256 -6.21 2.93 12.21
CA VAL A 256 -6.62 3.68 13.40
C VAL A 256 -5.46 3.90 14.40
N LYS A 257 -4.26 3.44 14.05
CA LYS A 257 -3.03 3.55 14.85
C LYS A 257 -3.10 2.87 16.22
N ASP A 258 -3.92 1.86 16.35
CA ASP A 258 -3.95 1.00 17.54
C ASP A 258 -2.96 -0.16 17.39
N TYR A 259 -1.70 0.16 17.59
CA TYR A 259 -0.61 -0.80 17.41
C TYR A 259 -0.57 -1.87 18.50
N ALA A 260 -1.17 -1.63 19.66
CA ALA A 260 -1.28 -2.63 20.71
C ALA A 260 -2.18 -3.79 20.26
N GLU A 261 -3.35 -3.48 19.68
CA GLU A 261 -4.24 -4.49 19.11
C GLU A 261 -3.63 -5.20 17.88
N VAL A 262 -2.81 -4.49 17.08
CA VAL A 262 -2.05 -5.11 15.97
C VAL A 262 -1.15 -6.23 16.49
N LEU A 263 -0.40 -6.00 17.57
CA LEU A 263 0.49 -6.99 18.17
C LEU A 263 -0.29 -8.12 18.85
N ALA A 264 -1.42 -7.81 19.50
CA ALA A 264 -2.30 -8.82 20.10
C ALA A 264 -2.89 -9.76 19.05
N LEU A 265 -3.39 -9.22 17.92
CA LEU A 265 -3.88 -9.99 16.78
C LEU A 265 -2.82 -10.92 16.18
N PHE A 266 -1.58 -10.46 16.12
CA PHE A 266 -0.49 -11.33 15.65
C PHE A 266 -0.27 -12.51 16.59
N GLY A 267 -0.33 -12.28 17.90
CA GLY A 267 -0.31 -13.35 18.89
C GLY A 267 -1.47 -14.35 18.72
N GLU A 268 -2.69 -13.85 18.52
CA GLU A 268 -3.87 -14.70 18.26
C GLU A 268 -3.69 -15.50 16.95
N MET A 269 -3.17 -14.90 15.88
CA MET A 269 -2.88 -15.57 14.60
C MET A 269 -1.88 -16.72 14.78
N GLN A 270 -0.84 -16.51 15.59
CA GLN A 270 0.14 -17.56 15.89
C GLN A 270 -0.48 -18.72 16.69
N ILE A 271 -1.32 -18.42 17.69
CA ILE A 271 -2.06 -19.43 18.46
C ILE A 271 -3.00 -20.22 17.54
N ALA A 272 -3.65 -19.55 16.57
CA ALA A 272 -4.52 -20.18 15.58
C ALA A 272 -3.72 -21.01 14.53
N LYS A 273 -2.39 -21.01 14.58
CA LYS A 273 -1.49 -21.71 13.65
C LYS A 273 -1.72 -21.32 12.18
N VAL A 274 -2.10 -20.09 11.92
CA VAL A 274 -2.20 -19.54 10.57
C VAL A 274 -0.87 -18.94 10.19
N ASP A 275 -0.33 -19.34 9.04
CA ASP A 275 0.97 -18.84 8.57
C ASP A 275 0.91 -17.34 8.22
N ALA A 276 1.83 -16.59 8.81
CA ALA A 276 2.00 -15.19 8.50
C ALA A 276 2.57 -15.01 7.09
N THR A 277 2.05 -14.03 6.37
CA THR A 277 2.52 -13.65 5.02
C THR A 277 3.49 -12.48 5.10
N GLU A 278 4.13 -12.12 3.99
CA GLU A 278 5.00 -10.94 3.91
C GLU A 278 4.25 -9.66 4.34
N VAL A 279 2.98 -9.52 3.93
CA VAL A 279 2.13 -8.38 4.32
C VAL A 279 1.91 -8.34 5.84
N THR A 280 1.71 -9.51 6.46
CA THR A 280 1.60 -9.64 7.92
C THR A 280 2.86 -9.11 8.59
N PHE A 281 4.03 -9.59 8.18
CA PHE A 281 5.31 -9.18 8.77
C PHE A 281 5.57 -7.69 8.62
N ILE A 282 5.30 -7.10 7.44
CA ILE A 282 5.46 -5.66 7.21
C ILE A 282 4.57 -4.85 8.18
N SER A 283 3.31 -5.25 8.35
CA SER A 283 2.38 -4.57 9.24
C SER A 283 2.80 -4.65 10.71
N ILE A 284 3.24 -5.83 11.15
CA ILE A 284 3.71 -6.05 12.53
C ILE A 284 5.01 -5.31 12.81
N LEU A 285 5.97 -5.35 11.88
CA LEU A 285 7.22 -4.59 12.00
C LEU A 285 6.95 -3.08 12.08
N GLY A 286 5.99 -2.57 11.30
CA GLY A 286 5.53 -1.18 11.41
C GLY A 286 4.94 -0.87 12.79
N ALA A 287 4.13 -1.75 13.35
CA ALA A 287 3.60 -1.60 14.71
C ALA A 287 4.71 -1.66 15.77
N CYS A 288 5.69 -2.56 15.62
CA CYS A 288 6.86 -2.62 16.51
C CYS A 288 7.67 -1.32 16.45
N ALA A 289 7.82 -0.72 15.26
CA ALA A 289 8.51 0.55 15.06
C ALA A 289 7.81 1.70 15.81
N GLU A 290 6.48 1.75 15.79
CA GLU A 290 5.70 2.82 16.43
C GLU A 290 5.57 2.63 17.97
N THR A 291 5.60 1.39 18.46
CA THR A 291 5.48 1.07 19.89
C THR A 291 6.83 0.89 20.61
N GLY A 292 7.94 0.84 19.85
CA GLY A 292 9.26 0.51 20.41
C GLY A 292 9.41 -0.97 20.81
N ALA A 293 8.59 -1.87 20.28
CA ALA A 293 8.57 -3.29 20.63
C ALA A 293 9.72 -4.07 19.95
N LEU A 294 10.97 -3.73 20.28
CA LEU A 294 12.19 -4.26 19.68
C LEU A 294 12.26 -5.80 19.73
N GLU A 295 11.91 -6.40 20.87
CA GLU A 295 12.06 -7.85 21.07
C GLU A 295 11.12 -8.65 20.16
N ILE A 296 9.90 -8.15 19.89
CA ILE A 296 8.97 -8.77 18.93
C ILE A 296 9.55 -8.68 17.52
N GLY A 297 10.02 -7.49 17.13
CA GLY A 297 10.65 -7.26 15.84
C GLY A 297 11.87 -8.14 15.61
N ARG A 298 12.71 -8.33 16.65
CA ARG A 298 13.90 -9.21 16.60
C ARG A 298 13.50 -10.68 16.38
N LYS A 299 12.53 -11.19 17.12
CA LYS A 299 12.02 -12.57 16.94
C LYS A 299 11.47 -12.81 15.54
N ILE A 300 10.77 -11.82 14.97
CA ILE A 300 10.30 -11.89 13.59
C ILE A 300 11.49 -12.00 12.63
N HIS A 301 12.50 -11.14 12.79
CA HIS A 301 13.70 -11.16 11.94
C HIS A 301 14.45 -12.52 12.02
N GLU A 302 14.62 -13.07 13.22
CA GLU A 302 15.19 -14.40 13.44
C GLU A 302 14.36 -15.49 12.73
N SER A 303 13.03 -15.48 12.89
CA SER A 303 12.13 -16.43 12.21
C SER A 303 12.20 -16.31 10.68
N LEU A 304 12.35 -15.10 10.13
CA LEU A 304 12.54 -14.89 8.69
C LEU A 304 13.87 -15.49 8.21
N LYS A 305 14.95 -15.33 8.98
CA LYS A 305 16.26 -15.93 8.68
C LYS A 305 16.19 -17.48 8.70
N GLU A 306 15.55 -18.05 9.73
CA GLU A 306 15.38 -19.51 9.86
C GLU A 306 14.58 -20.11 8.70
N LYS A 307 13.50 -19.46 8.30
CA LYS A 307 12.64 -19.87 7.15
C LYS A 307 13.26 -19.52 5.80
N LYS A 308 14.46 -18.94 5.74
CA LYS A 308 15.16 -18.50 4.53
C LYS A 308 14.30 -17.57 3.66
N TYR A 309 13.49 -16.72 4.29
CA TYR A 309 12.79 -15.68 3.58
C TYR A 309 13.78 -14.70 2.93
N LYS A 310 13.50 -14.29 1.71
CA LYS A 310 14.24 -13.20 1.08
C LYS A 310 13.87 -11.88 1.75
N VAL A 311 14.82 -11.33 2.51
CA VAL A 311 14.68 -10.00 3.09
C VAL A 311 15.09 -8.97 2.03
N GLU A 312 14.17 -8.62 1.13
CA GLU A 312 14.37 -7.62 0.06
C GLU A 312 13.12 -6.72 -0.02
N GLY A 313 13.19 -5.63 -0.77
CA GLY A 313 12.04 -4.75 -1.06
C GLY A 313 11.36 -4.16 0.18
N TYR A 314 10.05 -4.32 0.28
CA TYR A 314 9.26 -3.73 1.37
C TYR A 314 9.54 -4.36 2.74
N LEU A 315 9.79 -5.67 2.78
CA LEU A 315 10.11 -6.36 4.03
C LEU A 315 11.45 -5.91 4.61
N GLY A 316 12.48 -5.79 3.76
CA GLY A 316 13.78 -5.27 4.17
C GLY A 316 13.70 -3.83 4.68
N ASN A 317 12.93 -2.99 3.98
CA ASN A 317 12.68 -1.62 4.43
C ASN A 317 11.96 -1.56 5.78
N ALA A 318 10.95 -2.42 6.02
CA ALA A 318 10.23 -2.47 7.28
C ALA A 318 11.13 -2.90 8.46
N LEU A 319 12.08 -3.80 8.23
CA LEU A 319 13.08 -4.19 9.24
C LEU A 319 14.04 -3.04 9.56
N VAL A 320 14.54 -2.34 8.55
CA VAL A 320 15.40 -1.16 8.76
C VAL A 320 14.65 -0.09 9.56
N ASP A 321 13.42 0.24 9.17
CA ASP A 321 12.60 1.24 9.86
C ASP A 321 12.32 0.85 11.31
N MET A 322 11.97 -0.42 11.55
CA MET A 322 11.73 -0.96 12.89
C MET A 322 12.97 -0.85 13.78
N TYR A 323 14.12 -1.33 13.31
CA TYR A 323 15.35 -1.26 14.11
C TYR A 323 15.80 0.18 14.33
N ALA A 324 15.72 1.04 13.32
CA ALA A 324 16.09 2.45 13.40
C ALA A 324 15.22 3.21 14.40
N LYS A 325 13.88 3.04 14.37
CA LYS A 325 12.97 3.68 15.31
C LYS A 325 13.09 3.13 16.73
N CYS A 326 13.33 1.82 16.88
CA CYS A 326 13.57 1.20 18.20
C CYS A 326 14.96 1.51 18.78
N GLY A 327 15.82 2.24 18.08
CA GLY A 327 17.15 2.66 18.55
C GLY A 327 18.25 1.60 18.41
N ASN A 328 17.98 0.45 17.81
CA ASN A 328 19.00 -0.55 17.52
C ASN A 328 19.65 -0.28 16.16
N LEU A 329 20.46 0.77 16.12
CA LEU A 329 21.10 1.23 14.88
C LEU A 329 22.11 0.23 14.30
N SER A 330 22.74 -0.61 15.13
CA SER A 330 23.67 -1.64 14.66
C SER A 330 22.96 -2.67 13.78
N LEU A 331 21.84 -3.21 14.23
CA LEU A 331 21.04 -4.14 13.42
C LEU A 331 20.38 -3.46 12.23
N ALA A 332 19.97 -2.18 12.37
CA ALA A 332 19.49 -1.40 11.24
C ALA A 332 20.54 -1.28 10.13
N TRP A 333 21.79 -1.00 10.49
CA TRP A 333 22.93 -0.94 9.55
C TRP A 333 23.23 -2.30 8.91
N GLU A 334 23.19 -3.40 9.69
CA GLU A 334 23.39 -4.76 9.18
C GLU A 334 22.39 -5.04 8.06
N VAL A 335 21.08 -4.90 8.36
CA VAL A 335 20.02 -5.13 7.38
C VAL A 335 20.14 -4.17 6.19
N PHE A 336 20.38 -2.88 6.45
CA PHE A 336 20.54 -1.88 5.41
C PHE A 336 21.66 -2.25 4.41
N ASN A 337 22.80 -2.74 4.91
CA ASN A 337 23.92 -3.10 4.06
C ASN A 337 23.67 -4.40 3.26
N GLU A 338 22.93 -5.35 3.82
CA GLU A 338 22.57 -6.61 3.14
C GLU A 338 21.61 -6.39 1.97
N LEU A 339 20.80 -5.31 1.98
CA LEU A 339 19.86 -5.03 0.90
C LEU A 339 20.57 -4.70 -0.40
N LYS A 340 20.27 -5.44 -1.46
CA LYS A 340 20.80 -5.20 -2.82
C LYS A 340 20.26 -3.90 -3.42
N MET A 341 18.95 -3.69 -3.30
CA MET A 341 18.26 -2.50 -3.74
C MET A 341 17.80 -1.71 -2.52
N LYS A 342 18.16 -0.44 -2.44
CA LYS A 342 17.82 0.44 -1.34
C LYS A 342 16.89 1.54 -1.84
N PRO A 343 15.55 1.36 -1.72
CA PRO A 343 14.61 2.43 -2.09
C PRO A 343 14.80 3.66 -1.20
N VAL A 344 14.32 4.80 -1.65
CA VAL A 344 14.43 6.08 -0.90
C VAL A 344 13.87 5.98 0.53
N SER A 345 12.85 5.14 0.75
CA SER A 345 12.28 4.91 2.08
C SER A 345 13.29 4.28 3.06
N CYS A 346 14.14 3.39 2.57
CA CYS A 346 15.17 2.74 3.37
C CYS A 346 16.28 3.73 3.81
N TRP A 347 16.72 4.60 2.89
CA TRP A 347 17.64 5.70 3.21
C TRP A 347 17.01 6.64 4.22
N ASN A 348 15.74 7.01 4.03
CA ASN A 348 15.01 7.88 4.94
C ASN A 348 14.89 7.29 6.35
N ALA A 349 14.60 5.99 6.47
CA ALA A 349 14.53 5.31 7.75
C ALA A 349 15.87 5.37 8.51
N MET A 350 16.98 5.12 7.81
CA MET A 350 18.31 5.20 8.41
C MET A 350 18.71 6.63 8.79
N ILE A 351 18.56 7.60 7.87
CA ILE A 351 18.89 9.01 8.14
C ILE A 351 18.06 9.54 9.32
N MET A 352 16.75 9.26 9.33
CA MET A 352 15.86 9.69 10.41
C MET A 352 16.22 9.01 11.74
N GLY A 353 16.44 7.69 11.72
CA GLY A 353 16.83 6.93 12.91
C GLY A 353 18.14 7.45 13.53
N LEU A 354 19.17 7.65 12.72
CA LEU A 354 20.44 8.23 13.15
C LEU A 354 20.22 9.64 13.76
N ALA A 355 19.49 10.50 13.07
CA ALA A 355 19.23 11.88 13.51
C ALA A 355 18.48 11.92 14.85
N VAL A 356 17.42 11.13 15.03
CA VAL A 356 16.60 11.11 16.24
C VAL A 356 17.36 10.55 17.44
N HIS A 357 18.24 9.57 17.22
CA HIS A 357 19.05 8.97 18.28
C HIS A 357 20.39 9.69 18.52
N GLY A 358 20.59 10.87 17.92
CA GLY A 358 21.72 11.76 18.20
C GLY A 358 23.00 11.46 17.40
N TYR A 359 22.98 10.51 16.48
CA TYR A 359 24.08 10.20 15.55
C TYR A 359 24.01 11.14 14.33
N CYS A 360 24.08 12.46 14.62
CA CYS A 360 23.79 13.49 13.62
C CYS A 360 24.84 13.57 12.52
N GLU A 361 26.11 13.33 12.83
CA GLU A 361 27.20 13.33 11.85
C GLU A 361 27.04 12.20 10.86
N GLU A 362 26.80 11.00 11.37
CA GLU A 362 26.56 9.79 10.56
C GLU A 362 25.29 9.94 9.70
N ALA A 363 24.24 10.62 10.20
CA ALA A 363 23.06 10.92 9.42
C ALA A 363 23.37 11.82 8.21
N LEU A 364 24.21 12.85 8.41
CA LEU A 364 24.62 13.76 7.34
C LEU A 364 25.61 13.10 6.36
N GLU A 365 26.49 12.24 6.84
CA GLU A 365 27.39 11.44 6.01
C GLU A 365 26.59 10.45 5.14
N LEU A 366 25.56 9.83 5.73
CA LEU A 366 24.67 8.93 4.98
C LEU A 366 23.85 9.70 3.93
N PHE A 367 23.42 10.93 4.22
CA PHE A 367 22.78 11.78 3.23
C PHE A 367 23.75 12.13 2.08
N ALA A 368 25.00 12.48 2.39
CA ALA A 368 26.02 12.73 1.39
C ALA A 368 26.30 11.48 0.52
N ALA A 369 26.30 10.28 1.12
CA ALA A 369 26.42 9.02 0.38
C ALA A 369 25.21 8.76 -0.53
N MET A 370 24.00 9.16 -0.11
CA MET A 370 22.80 9.11 -0.95
C MET A 370 22.91 10.06 -2.14
N GLU A 371 23.48 11.26 -1.93
CA GLU A 371 23.70 12.25 -3.02
C GLU A 371 24.67 11.72 -4.10
N LEU A 372 25.63 10.87 -3.74
CA LEU A 372 26.52 10.24 -4.74
C LEU A 372 25.80 9.21 -5.63
N LYS A 373 24.56 8.85 -5.31
CA LYS A 373 23.74 7.86 -6.02
C LYS A 373 22.49 8.49 -6.65
N LEU A 374 22.51 9.75 -6.99
CA LEU A 374 21.35 10.48 -7.54
C LEU A 374 20.73 9.85 -8.79
N ASP A 375 21.51 9.10 -9.57
CA ASP A 375 21.01 8.36 -10.74
C ASP A 375 20.09 7.19 -10.35
N GLU A 376 20.23 6.67 -9.12
CA GLU A 376 19.46 5.54 -8.60
C GLU A 376 18.37 5.97 -7.60
N VAL A 377 18.68 6.96 -6.73
CA VAL A 377 17.83 7.34 -5.60
C VAL A 377 17.82 8.86 -5.40
N MET A 378 16.67 9.47 -5.58
CA MET A 378 16.50 10.92 -5.37
C MET A 378 16.03 11.23 -3.95
N PRO A 379 16.69 12.14 -3.22
CA PRO A 379 16.19 12.69 -1.96
C PRO A 379 14.79 13.29 -2.10
N ASN A 380 13.96 13.05 -1.13
CA ASN A 380 12.58 13.54 -1.11
C ASN A 380 12.27 14.34 0.15
N ARG A 381 11.01 14.74 0.34
CA ARG A 381 10.53 15.52 1.50
C ARG A 381 10.92 14.87 2.83
N ILE A 382 10.82 13.54 2.96
CA ILE A 382 11.14 12.83 4.20
C ILE A 382 12.65 12.85 4.46
N THR A 383 13.47 12.72 3.41
CA THR A 383 14.94 12.82 3.52
C THR A 383 15.35 14.14 4.17
N PHE A 384 14.81 15.26 3.67
CA PHE A 384 15.16 16.59 4.19
C PHE A 384 14.64 16.83 5.62
N ILE A 385 13.54 16.21 6.05
CA ILE A 385 13.14 16.25 7.46
C ILE A 385 14.23 15.61 8.32
N GLY A 386 14.73 14.42 7.96
CA GLY A 386 15.81 13.76 8.70
C GLY A 386 17.10 14.60 8.77
N VAL A 387 17.51 15.18 7.64
CA VAL A 387 18.69 16.06 7.55
C VAL A 387 18.53 17.30 8.44
N LEU A 388 17.37 17.94 8.42
CA LEU A 388 17.10 19.12 9.25
C LEU A 388 17.03 18.79 10.75
N ILE A 389 16.49 17.63 11.12
CA ILE A 389 16.51 17.13 12.50
C ILE A 389 17.96 16.90 12.96
N ALA A 390 18.80 16.28 12.14
CA ALA A 390 20.22 16.11 12.45
C ALA A 390 20.93 17.46 12.68
N CYS A 391 20.65 18.44 11.81
CA CYS A 391 21.17 19.81 11.99
C CYS A 391 20.66 20.45 13.29
N SER A 392 19.38 20.27 13.66
CA SER A 392 18.78 20.82 14.88
C SER A 392 19.43 20.24 16.14
N HIS A 393 19.59 18.92 16.21
CA HIS A 393 20.19 18.26 17.36
C HIS A 393 21.68 18.58 17.53
N LYS A 394 22.42 18.78 16.44
CA LYS A 394 23.87 19.10 16.47
C LYS A 394 24.15 20.61 16.55
N GLY A 395 23.16 21.48 16.32
CA GLY A 395 23.35 22.91 16.31
C GLY A 395 23.99 23.48 15.05
N LEU A 396 23.86 22.78 13.95
CA LEU A 396 24.44 23.18 12.67
C LEU A 396 23.50 24.16 11.94
N VAL A 397 23.30 25.35 12.49
CA VAL A 397 22.33 26.34 11.99
C VAL A 397 22.58 26.69 10.52
N GLU A 398 23.81 27.03 10.17
CA GLU A 398 24.13 27.45 8.80
C GLU A 398 23.97 26.30 7.80
N LYS A 399 24.37 25.08 8.16
CA LYS A 399 24.12 23.89 7.33
C LYS A 399 22.61 23.61 7.18
N GLY A 400 21.83 23.77 8.25
CA GLY A 400 20.38 23.62 8.19
C GLY A 400 19.73 24.59 7.22
N ARG A 401 20.16 25.88 7.25
CA ARG A 401 19.74 26.89 6.28
C ARG A 401 20.16 26.54 4.85
N GLU A 402 21.37 26.04 4.67
CA GLU A 402 21.90 25.58 3.38
C GLU A 402 21.05 24.43 2.84
N TYR A 403 20.84 23.36 3.62
CA TYR A 403 20.05 22.20 3.20
C TYR A 403 18.59 22.57 2.89
N PHE A 404 17.99 23.45 3.69
CA PHE A 404 16.64 23.95 3.41
C PHE A 404 16.57 24.70 2.07
N ASN A 405 17.58 25.52 1.76
CA ASN A 405 17.66 26.22 0.48
C ASN A 405 17.95 25.26 -0.69
N ARG A 406 18.84 24.29 -0.50
CA ARG A 406 19.16 23.26 -1.51
C ARG A 406 17.93 22.39 -1.84
N MET A 407 17.14 22.01 -0.82
CA MET A 407 15.88 21.30 -1.00
C MET A 407 14.98 22.01 -2.03
N ILE A 408 14.85 23.34 -1.93
CA ILE A 408 13.98 24.13 -2.80
C ILE A 408 14.63 24.35 -4.18
N LYS A 409 15.90 24.78 -4.19
CA LYS A 409 16.56 25.27 -5.42
C LYS A 409 17.11 24.14 -6.28
N GLU A 410 17.73 23.13 -5.69
CA GLU A 410 18.40 22.03 -6.38
C GLU A 410 17.44 20.87 -6.62
N TYR A 411 16.79 20.39 -5.54
CA TYR A 411 15.93 19.20 -5.57
C TYR A 411 14.48 19.49 -5.97
N LYS A 412 14.08 20.77 -6.07
CA LYS A 412 12.70 21.20 -6.41
C LYS A 412 11.65 20.64 -5.46
N VAL A 413 12.03 20.33 -4.23
CA VAL A 413 11.13 19.85 -3.18
C VAL A 413 10.52 21.04 -2.46
N MET A 414 9.21 21.20 -2.56
CA MET A 414 8.49 22.28 -1.88
C MET A 414 8.39 21.99 -0.38
N PRO A 415 8.79 22.96 0.49
CA PRO A 415 8.67 22.81 1.93
C PRO A 415 7.22 22.66 2.39
N ASP A 416 6.97 21.75 3.30
CA ASP A 416 5.72 21.63 4.03
C ASP A 416 5.88 22.11 5.50
N ILE A 417 4.79 22.05 6.25
CA ILE A 417 4.74 22.50 7.65
C ILE A 417 5.78 21.81 8.53
N LYS A 418 6.15 20.54 8.22
CA LYS A 418 7.15 19.78 8.99
C LYS A 418 8.56 20.32 8.78
N HIS A 419 8.90 20.72 7.56
CA HIS A 419 10.19 21.32 7.24
C HIS A 419 10.37 22.67 7.94
N TYR A 420 9.32 23.51 7.89
CA TYR A 420 9.30 24.77 8.67
C TYR A 420 9.40 24.49 10.16
N GLY A 421 8.74 23.43 10.65
CA GLY A 421 8.86 22.97 12.03
C GLY A 421 10.29 22.64 12.43
N CYS A 422 11.01 21.89 11.60
CA CYS A 422 12.42 21.58 11.85
C CYS A 422 13.30 22.84 11.85
N MET A 423 13.04 23.81 10.95
CA MET A 423 13.76 25.08 10.93
C MET A 423 13.49 25.93 12.16
N VAL A 424 12.22 26.03 12.59
CA VAL A 424 11.84 26.73 13.81
C VAL A 424 12.47 26.06 15.04
N ASP A 425 12.45 24.73 15.12
CA ASP A 425 13.11 23.99 16.22
C ASP A 425 14.63 24.22 16.24
N LEU A 426 15.29 24.15 15.07
CA LEU A 426 16.72 24.44 14.93
C LEU A 426 17.08 25.84 15.45
N LEU A 427 16.39 26.86 14.96
CA LEU A 427 16.66 28.24 15.33
C LEU A 427 16.34 28.51 16.80
N SER A 428 15.22 27.98 17.28
CA SER A 428 14.73 28.13 18.64
C SER A 428 15.65 27.50 19.69
N ARG A 429 16.11 26.26 19.45
CA ARG A 429 17.05 25.56 20.36
C ARG A 429 18.36 26.30 20.55
N TRP A 430 18.81 26.98 19.50
CA TRP A 430 20.12 27.65 19.51
C TRP A 430 20.01 29.16 19.76
N GLY A 431 18.86 29.63 20.30
CA GLY A 431 18.67 30.99 20.81
C GLY A 431 18.40 32.03 19.71
N LEU A 432 18.25 31.65 18.46
CA LEU A 432 17.93 32.55 17.36
C LEU A 432 16.41 32.78 17.26
N LEU A 433 15.81 33.24 18.39
CA LEU A 433 14.36 33.29 18.56
C LEU A 433 13.68 34.24 17.55
N TYR A 434 14.30 35.37 17.24
CA TYR A 434 13.77 36.33 16.28
C TYR A 434 13.76 35.77 14.86
N ASP A 435 14.80 35.00 14.49
CA ASP A 435 14.84 34.31 13.18
C ASP A 435 13.75 33.23 13.11
N ALA A 436 13.57 32.45 14.16
CA ALA A 436 12.49 31.47 14.27
C ALA A 436 11.11 32.12 14.12
N PHE A 437 10.89 33.24 14.81
CA PHE A 437 9.67 34.04 14.69
C PHE A 437 9.45 34.53 13.25
N GLN A 438 10.50 35.06 12.62
CA GLN A 438 10.42 35.51 11.21
C GLN A 438 10.10 34.35 10.25
N VAL A 439 10.68 33.17 10.46
CA VAL A 439 10.34 31.98 9.67
C VAL A 439 8.84 31.66 9.76
N ILE A 440 8.25 31.71 10.99
CA ILE A 440 6.81 31.46 11.18
C ILE A 440 5.95 32.53 10.49
N LYS A 441 6.38 33.82 10.54
CA LYS A 441 5.62 34.95 9.97
C LYS A 441 5.70 35.00 8.45
N THR A 442 6.80 34.56 7.86
CA THR A 442 7.07 34.70 6.39
C THR A 442 6.82 33.44 5.59
N MET A 443 6.61 32.29 6.25
CA MET A 443 6.31 31.06 5.52
C MET A 443 5.00 31.16 4.72
N PRO A 444 4.91 30.57 3.51
CA PRO A 444 3.74 30.67 2.64
C PRO A 444 2.54 29.83 3.10
N LEU A 445 2.70 29.04 4.17
CA LEU A 445 1.67 28.17 4.73
C LEU A 445 1.09 28.78 6.01
N PRO A 446 -0.18 28.53 6.34
CA PRO A 446 -0.75 28.97 7.61
C PRO A 446 0.01 28.33 8.79
N PRO A 447 0.47 29.13 9.76
CA PRO A 447 1.17 28.60 10.92
C PRO A 447 0.25 27.70 11.76
N THR A 448 0.81 26.62 12.31
CA THR A 448 0.10 25.73 13.24
C THR A 448 0.46 26.06 14.68
N ALA A 449 -0.41 25.64 15.61
CA ALA A 449 -0.17 25.79 17.05
C ALA A 449 1.16 25.17 17.51
N VAL A 450 1.58 24.06 16.88
CA VAL A 450 2.85 23.39 17.19
C VAL A 450 4.05 24.31 17.02
N LEU A 451 4.09 25.12 15.95
CA LEU A 451 5.20 26.05 15.70
C LEU A 451 5.31 27.12 16.78
N TRP A 452 4.16 27.69 17.18
CA TRP A 452 4.11 28.69 18.23
C TRP A 452 4.46 28.10 19.60
N ARG A 453 4.02 26.86 19.90
CA ARG A 453 4.43 26.16 21.13
C ARG A 453 5.93 25.84 21.15
N THR A 454 6.52 25.47 20.01
CA THR A 454 7.97 25.27 19.92
C THR A 454 8.72 26.57 20.25
N LEU A 455 8.29 27.69 19.67
CA LEU A 455 8.90 28.99 19.95
C LEU A 455 8.66 29.44 21.40
N LEU A 456 7.44 29.27 21.92
CA LEU A 456 7.09 29.59 23.32
C LEU A 456 7.95 28.80 24.32
N GLY A 457 8.15 27.48 24.03
CA GLY A 457 9.02 26.63 24.84
C GLY A 457 10.48 27.09 24.83
N ALA A 458 10.97 27.54 23.70
CA ALA A 458 12.33 28.08 23.58
C ALA A 458 12.48 29.45 24.26
N CYS A 459 11.45 30.28 24.20
CA CYS A 459 11.43 31.56 24.92
C CYS A 459 11.66 31.38 26.42
N ARG A 460 11.15 30.29 27.00
CA ARG A 460 11.45 29.95 28.40
C ARG A 460 12.94 29.65 28.61
N VAL A 461 13.51 28.80 27.77
CA VAL A 461 14.92 28.38 27.91
C VAL A 461 15.87 29.56 27.74
N HIS A 462 15.55 30.51 26.89
CA HIS A 462 16.40 31.67 26.57
C HIS A 462 15.95 32.97 27.22
N GLY A 463 14.95 32.97 28.10
CA GLY A 463 14.51 34.11 28.91
C GLY A 463 13.88 35.26 28.11
N ASN A 464 13.26 35.00 26.96
CA ASN A 464 12.67 36.05 26.12
C ASN A 464 11.17 36.18 26.35
N VAL A 465 10.78 37.11 27.21
CA VAL A 465 9.38 37.35 27.61
C VAL A 465 8.56 37.96 26.47
N GLU A 466 9.11 38.89 25.70
CA GLU A 466 8.39 39.59 24.63
C GLU A 466 7.90 38.61 23.53
N LEU A 467 8.78 37.76 23.04
CA LEU A 467 8.42 36.74 22.04
C LEU A 467 7.52 35.66 22.63
N ALA A 468 7.60 35.38 23.95
CA ALA A 468 6.69 34.48 24.64
C ALA A 468 5.26 35.01 24.64
N GLU A 469 5.08 36.28 24.97
CA GLU A 469 3.79 36.95 24.96
C GLU A 469 3.16 36.96 23.57
N GLU A 470 3.94 37.31 22.53
CA GLU A 470 3.47 37.30 21.14
C GLU A 470 3.09 35.87 20.69
N SER A 471 3.94 34.88 21.00
CA SER A 471 3.68 33.49 20.66
C SER A 471 2.39 32.96 21.32
N PHE A 472 2.17 33.30 22.57
CA PHE A 472 0.97 32.93 23.31
C PHE A 472 -0.29 33.59 22.72
N GLN A 473 -0.21 34.88 22.34
CA GLN A 473 -1.31 35.60 21.69
C GLN A 473 -1.66 34.98 20.33
N GLN A 474 -0.67 34.53 19.54
CA GLN A 474 -0.90 33.88 18.28
C GLN A 474 -1.53 32.49 18.48
N LEU A 475 -1.11 31.74 19.50
CA LEU A 475 -1.74 30.47 19.89
C LEU A 475 -3.22 30.67 20.23
N ALA A 476 -3.54 31.69 21.06
CA ALA A 476 -4.92 31.98 21.44
C ALA A 476 -5.85 32.32 20.26
N LYS A 477 -5.29 32.83 19.15
CA LYS A 477 -6.05 33.09 17.91
C LYS A 477 -6.30 31.83 17.07
N LEU A 478 -5.47 30.80 17.21
CA LEU A 478 -5.53 29.61 16.37
C LEU A 478 -6.42 28.52 16.97
N GLU A 479 -6.36 28.32 18.26
CA GLU A 479 -7.11 27.27 18.96
C GLU A 479 -7.35 27.60 20.43
N VAL A 480 -8.18 26.81 21.10
CA VAL A 480 -8.37 26.90 22.55
C VAL A 480 -7.06 26.51 23.24
N LEU A 481 -6.55 27.42 24.10
CA LEU A 481 -5.32 27.21 24.83
C LEU A 481 -5.46 26.05 25.83
N SER A 482 -4.42 25.22 25.93
CA SER A 482 -4.33 24.15 26.91
C SER A 482 -3.84 24.64 28.26
N ASP A 483 -4.06 23.88 29.33
CA ASP A 483 -3.48 24.11 30.66
C ASP A 483 -1.95 24.26 30.61
N GLY A 484 -1.28 23.45 29.75
CA GLY A 484 0.16 23.51 29.51
C GLY A 484 0.65 24.85 28.97
N ASP A 485 -0.12 25.48 28.06
CA ASP A 485 0.24 26.76 27.46
C ASP A 485 0.24 27.89 28.53
N TYR A 486 -0.79 27.92 29.42
CA TYR A 486 -0.86 28.86 30.54
C TYR A 486 0.24 28.63 31.57
N VAL A 487 0.50 27.36 31.91
CA VAL A 487 1.59 27.02 32.87
C VAL A 487 2.94 27.44 32.31
N LEU A 488 3.18 27.24 31.02
CA LEU A 488 4.44 27.60 30.37
C LEU A 488 4.66 29.11 30.40
N LEU A 489 3.65 29.91 30.01
CA LEU A 489 3.75 31.37 30.07
C LEU A 489 3.90 31.88 31.54
N SER A 490 3.14 31.31 32.49
CA SER A 490 3.28 31.63 33.91
C SER A 490 4.70 31.36 34.42
N ASN A 491 5.34 30.28 34.00
CA ASN A 491 6.71 29.96 34.38
C ASN A 491 7.71 30.95 33.77
N ILE A 492 7.50 31.40 32.52
CA ILE A 492 8.34 32.42 31.87
C ILE A 492 8.29 33.74 32.66
N TYR A 493 7.10 34.16 33.07
CA TYR A 493 6.96 35.35 33.90
C TYR A 493 7.61 35.20 35.28
N ALA A 494 7.48 34.01 35.89
CA ALA A 494 8.10 33.75 37.21
C ALA A 494 9.64 33.76 37.11
N GLU A 495 10.22 33.20 36.07
CA GLU A 495 11.67 33.23 35.81
C GLU A 495 12.18 34.66 35.52
N ALA A 496 11.30 35.55 35.01
CA ALA A 496 11.58 36.97 34.79
C ALA A 496 11.20 37.86 35.98
N GLU A 497 10.84 37.30 37.14
CA GLU A 497 10.41 37.97 38.35
C GLU A 497 9.16 38.86 38.18
N ARG A 498 8.34 38.64 37.16
CA ARG A 498 7.10 39.38 36.83
C ARG A 498 5.88 38.75 37.54
N TRP A 499 5.83 38.87 38.88
CA TRP A 499 4.86 38.16 39.72
C TRP A 499 3.40 38.58 39.49
N ASP A 500 3.14 39.84 39.16
CA ASP A 500 1.79 40.34 38.84
C ASP A 500 1.23 39.67 37.59
N ASP A 501 2.08 39.43 36.58
CA ASP A 501 1.72 38.74 35.36
C ASP A 501 1.49 37.24 35.62
N VAL A 502 2.27 36.63 36.50
CA VAL A 502 2.05 35.23 36.96
C VAL A 502 0.65 35.10 37.56
N GLU A 503 0.27 35.99 38.45
CA GLU A 503 -1.05 35.96 39.12
C GLU A 503 -2.17 36.15 38.09
N ARG A 504 -2.02 37.13 37.20
CA ARG A 504 -2.99 37.38 36.11
C ARG A 504 -3.25 36.15 35.25
N VAL A 505 -2.19 35.51 34.73
CA VAL A 505 -2.29 34.33 33.84
C VAL A 505 -2.91 33.14 34.58
N ARG A 506 -2.55 32.91 35.84
CA ARG A 506 -3.11 31.83 36.67
C ARG A 506 -4.59 32.06 36.98
N ASN A 507 -4.98 33.29 37.28
CA ASN A 507 -6.37 33.66 37.52
C ASN A 507 -7.21 33.49 36.23
N GLU A 508 -6.67 33.83 35.08
CA GLU A 508 -7.33 33.60 33.80
C GLU A 508 -7.52 32.11 33.51
N MET A 509 -6.51 31.28 33.74
CA MET A 509 -6.57 29.81 33.60
C MET A 509 -7.68 29.22 34.49
N LEU A 510 -7.78 29.67 35.75
CA LEU A 510 -8.82 29.23 36.69
C LEU A 510 -10.21 29.67 36.23
N ARG A 511 -10.36 30.91 35.73
CA ARG A 511 -11.63 31.45 35.24
C ARG A 511 -12.21 30.66 34.05
N ILE A 512 -11.33 30.12 33.22
CA ILE A 512 -11.71 29.29 32.06
C ILE A 512 -12.03 27.82 32.47
N GLY A 513 -11.81 27.48 33.75
CA GLY A 513 -12.12 26.16 34.29
C GLY A 513 -11.09 25.08 33.90
N LEU A 514 -9.84 25.47 33.61
CA LEU A 514 -8.74 24.54 33.30
C LEU A 514 -7.99 24.20 34.61
N PRO A 515 -8.26 23.04 35.27
CA PRO A 515 -7.51 22.65 36.45
C PRO A 515 -6.10 22.21 36.03
N LYS A 516 -5.10 22.60 36.80
CA LYS A 516 -3.73 22.12 36.62
C LYS A 516 -3.69 20.60 36.78
N LYS A 517 -3.42 19.88 35.69
CA LYS A 517 -3.20 18.44 35.75
C LYS A 517 -1.88 18.16 36.48
N LEU A 518 -1.91 17.24 37.44
CA LEU A 518 -0.69 16.72 38.06
C LEU A 518 0.11 15.96 37.01
N GLY A 519 1.38 16.29 36.85
CA GLY A 519 2.28 15.52 36.01
C GLY A 519 2.42 14.09 36.56
N SER A 520 2.15 13.08 35.77
CA SER A 520 2.47 11.69 36.08
C SER A 520 3.66 11.24 35.23
N SER A 521 4.68 10.68 35.89
CA SER A 521 5.73 9.95 35.18
C SER A 521 5.64 8.48 35.56
N ASN A 522 5.36 7.61 34.61
CA ASN A 522 5.42 6.17 34.79
C ASN A 522 6.77 5.69 34.29
N ILE A 523 7.56 5.08 35.17
CA ILE A 523 8.75 4.31 34.79
C ILE A 523 8.29 2.87 34.67
N GLU A 524 8.17 2.36 33.46
CA GLU A 524 8.10 0.92 33.24
C GLU A 524 9.50 0.35 33.50
N MET A 525 9.62 -0.44 34.55
CA MET A 525 10.83 -1.25 34.75
C MET A 525 10.85 -2.33 33.65
N ARG A 526 11.82 -2.20 32.75
CA ARG A 526 12.14 -3.20 31.70
C ARG A 526 12.95 -4.34 32.28
#